data_6bbaac24cb9d0cae94859649a017f968
#
_entry.id   6bbaac24cb9d0cae94859649a017f968
#
_cell.length_a   1.000
_cell.length_b   1.000
_cell.length_c   1.000
_cell.angle_alpha   90.00
_cell.angle_beta   90.00
_cell.angle_gamma   90.00
#
_symmetry.space_group_name_H-M   'P 1'
#
loop_
_entity.id
_entity.type
_entity.pdbx_description
1 polymer ?
#
loop_
_entity_poly.entity_id
_entity_poly.type
_entity_poly.pdbx_seq_one_letter_code
_entity_poly.pdbx_strand_id
1 'polypeptide(L)'
;MAKKLTIPLELKHDFSFKGYTKTMIGFLYVIREKFGAAAALECIDRLFNMEDRVKNLTNTLLTIFKIKGNDTEAILDFLNVWWELTEIEGTWPERSKTMSRIKITKCPWKTVYKDISDWALSWFNIVTKTINPKATVERPKGMCAGNPYCEYVFKLEE
;
A
#
# COMPACT_ATOMS: atom_id res chain seq x y z
N MET A 1 41.98 -16.03 -0.92
CA MET A 1 40.55 -16.19 -0.61
C MET A 1 39.93 -14.81 -0.38
N ALA A 2 38.90 -14.42 -1.14
CA ALA A 2 38.22 -13.14 -0.96
C ALA A 2 37.43 -13.18 0.38
N LYS A 3 37.62 -12.16 1.23
CA LYS A 3 36.89 -12.02 2.49
C LYS A 3 35.40 -11.83 2.19
N LYS A 4 34.55 -12.75 2.65
CA LYS A 4 33.10 -12.65 2.50
C LYS A 4 32.63 -11.45 3.30
N LEU A 5 32.17 -10.39 2.58
CA LEU A 5 31.57 -9.21 3.21
C LEU A 5 30.19 -9.58 3.73
N THR A 6 29.97 -9.36 5.02
CA THR A 6 28.65 -9.52 5.64
C THR A 6 27.96 -8.16 5.62
N ILE A 7 26.89 -8.03 4.83
CA ILE A 7 26.09 -6.82 4.76
C ILE A 7 24.99 -6.93 5.82
N PRO A 8 24.77 -5.92 6.69
CA PRO A 8 23.66 -5.90 7.65
C PRO A 8 22.31 -6.10 6.96
N LEU A 9 21.39 -6.78 7.64
CA LEU A 9 20.07 -7.11 7.07
C LEU A 9 19.26 -5.86 6.72
N GLU A 10 19.32 -4.84 7.56
CA GLU A 10 18.69 -3.54 7.35
C GLU A 10 19.16 -2.88 6.06
N LEU A 11 20.49 -2.88 5.82
CA LEU A 11 21.05 -2.31 4.61
C LEU A 11 20.66 -3.10 3.36
N LYS A 12 20.56 -4.45 3.47
CA LYS A 12 20.06 -5.29 2.38
C LYS A 12 18.61 -4.99 2.05
N HIS A 13 17.76 -4.84 3.08
CA HIS A 13 16.35 -4.52 2.94
C HIS A 13 16.16 -3.16 2.27
N ASP A 14 16.82 -2.13 2.80
CA ASP A 14 16.76 -0.76 2.28
C ASP A 14 17.21 -0.69 0.81
N PHE A 15 18.34 -1.32 0.48
CA PHE A 15 18.85 -1.35 -0.90
C PHE A 15 17.92 -2.12 -1.84
N SER A 16 17.42 -3.28 -1.42
CA SER A 16 16.51 -4.09 -2.24
C SER A 16 15.17 -3.40 -2.45
N PHE A 17 14.59 -2.81 -1.42
CA PHE A 17 13.33 -2.09 -1.50
C PHE A 17 13.44 -0.85 -2.39
N LYS A 18 14.46 0.00 -2.16
CA LYS A 18 14.72 1.19 -2.98
C LYS A 18 15.04 0.83 -4.43
N GLY A 19 15.85 -0.20 -4.64
CA GLY A 19 16.19 -0.69 -5.97
C GLY A 19 14.95 -1.19 -6.72
N TYR A 20 14.17 -2.06 -6.10
CA TYR A 20 12.92 -2.58 -6.65
C TYR A 20 11.91 -1.47 -6.97
N THR A 21 11.68 -0.57 -6.03
CA THR A 21 10.75 0.55 -6.18
C THR A 21 11.17 1.46 -7.34
N LYS A 22 12.45 1.85 -7.41
CA LYS A 22 12.98 2.69 -8.50
C LYS A 22 12.88 2.01 -9.87
N THR A 23 13.19 0.72 -9.93
CA THR A 23 13.11 -0.05 -11.20
C THR A 23 11.67 -0.13 -11.68
N MET A 24 10.73 -0.45 -10.80
CA MET A 24 9.31 -0.49 -11.13
C MET A 24 8.79 0.87 -11.60
N ILE A 25 9.15 1.93 -10.89
CA ILE A 25 8.81 3.30 -11.25
C ILE A 25 9.34 3.62 -12.65
N GLY A 26 10.62 3.34 -12.92
CA GLY A 26 11.24 3.55 -14.21
C GLY A 26 10.54 2.77 -15.33
N PHE A 27 10.18 1.53 -15.07
CA PHE A 27 9.46 0.68 -16.03
C PHE A 27 8.07 1.23 -16.37
N LEU A 28 7.31 1.65 -15.37
CA LEU A 28 5.99 2.27 -15.56
C LEU A 28 6.09 3.60 -16.31
N TYR A 29 7.15 4.36 -16.08
CA TYR A 29 7.42 5.60 -16.79
C TYR A 29 7.65 5.34 -18.30
N VAL A 30 8.45 4.34 -18.63
CA VAL A 30 8.70 3.93 -20.03
C VAL A 30 7.42 3.45 -20.71
N ILE A 31 6.58 2.67 -20.01
CA ILE A 31 5.28 2.22 -20.54
C ILE A 31 4.40 3.44 -20.82
N ARG A 32 4.33 4.38 -19.89
CA ARG A 32 3.54 5.61 -20.03
C ARG A 32 4.00 6.44 -21.23
N GLU A 33 5.31 6.63 -21.40
CA GLU A 33 5.85 7.39 -22.54
C GLU A 33 5.57 6.72 -23.90
N LYS A 34 5.69 5.40 -23.95
CA LYS A 34 5.51 4.66 -25.21
C LYS A 34 4.07 4.34 -25.56
N PHE A 35 3.23 4.05 -24.59
CA PHE A 35 1.90 3.48 -24.78
C PHE A 35 0.78 4.31 -24.14
N GLY A 36 1.12 5.40 -23.48
CA GLY A 36 0.18 6.31 -22.84
C GLY A 36 -0.18 5.92 -21.39
N ALA A 37 -0.88 6.84 -20.71
CA ALA A 37 -1.22 6.70 -19.30
C ALA A 37 -2.16 5.50 -19.03
N ALA A 38 -3.09 5.22 -19.95
CA ALA A 38 -4.02 4.10 -19.83
C ALA A 38 -3.30 2.74 -19.79
N ALA A 39 -2.26 2.54 -20.62
CA ALA A 39 -1.48 1.32 -20.62
C ALA A 39 -0.66 1.16 -19.33
N ALA A 40 -0.08 2.25 -18.81
CA ALA A 40 0.62 2.23 -17.54
C ALA A 40 -0.33 1.88 -16.36
N LEU A 41 -1.57 2.42 -16.38
CA LEU A 41 -2.63 2.09 -15.44
C LEU A 41 -2.98 0.61 -15.47
N GLU A 42 -3.23 0.07 -16.66
CA GLU A 42 -3.56 -1.35 -16.83
C GLU A 42 -2.43 -2.25 -16.32
N CYS A 43 -1.17 -1.90 -16.58
CA CYS A 43 -0.03 -2.65 -16.04
C CYS A 43 0.03 -2.61 -14.51
N ILE A 44 -0.22 -1.45 -13.92
CA ILE A 44 -0.26 -1.31 -12.45
C ILE A 44 -1.41 -2.12 -11.88
N ASP A 45 -2.58 -2.00 -12.46
CA ASP A 45 -3.77 -2.72 -11.99
C ASP A 45 -3.55 -4.23 -12.04
N ARG A 46 -3.03 -4.74 -13.15
CA ARG A 46 -2.68 -6.16 -13.30
C ARG A 46 -1.58 -6.62 -12.34
N LEU A 47 -0.60 -5.78 -12.02
CA LEU A 47 0.49 -6.15 -11.11
C LEU A 47 0.11 -6.10 -9.64
N PHE A 48 -0.64 -5.08 -9.23
CA PHE A 48 -0.89 -4.77 -7.83
C PHE A 48 -2.32 -5.10 -7.36
N ASN A 49 -3.29 -5.06 -8.27
CA ASN A 49 -4.69 -5.30 -7.96
C ASN A 49 -5.19 -6.66 -8.45
N MET A 50 -4.30 -7.61 -8.71
CA MET A 50 -4.72 -9.00 -8.86
C MET A 50 -5.32 -9.45 -7.53
N GLU A 51 -6.64 -9.54 -7.49
CA GLU A 51 -7.40 -9.78 -6.27
C GLU A 51 -6.86 -10.97 -5.46
N ASP A 52 -6.60 -12.09 -6.12
CA ASP A 52 -6.04 -13.28 -5.47
C ASP A 52 -4.65 -13.04 -4.86
N ARG A 53 -3.81 -12.24 -5.51
CA ARG A 53 -2.48 -11.91 -4.98
C ARG A 53 -2.58 -11.05 -3.73
N VAL A 54 -3.44 -10.02 -3.76
CA VAL A 54 -3.65 -9.13 -2.62
C VAL A 54 -4.26 -9.89 -1.46
N LYS A 55 -5.28 -10.74 -1.71
CA LYS A 55 -5.88 -11.61 -0.70
C LYS A 55 -4.86 -12.56 -0.07
N ASN A 56 -4.06 -13.24 -0.89
CA ASN A 56 -3.02 -14.16 -0.40
C ASN A 56 -1.96 -13.43 0.42
N LEU A 57 -1.48 -12.27 -0.03
CA LEU A 57 -0.55 -11.45 0.72
C LEU A 57 -1.16 -11.00 2.05
N THR A 58 -2.39 -10.51 2.03
CA THR A 58 -3.11 -10.07 3.24
C THR A 58 -3.20 -11.20 4.25
N ASN A 59 -3.70 -12.38 3.84
CA ASN A 59 -3.82 -13.54 4.72
C ASN A 59 -2.46 -14.02 5.26
N THR A 60 -1.42 -13.97 4.44
CA THR A 60 -0.05 -14.33 4.84
C THR A 60 0.46 -13.39 5.93
N LEU A 61 0.31 -12.07 5.75
CA LEU A 61 0.75 -11.09 6.74
C LEU A 61 -0.08 -11.15 8.02
N LEU A 62 -1.40 -11.31 7.93
CA LEU A 62 -2.26 -11.53 9.10
C LEU A 62 -1.76 -12.72 9.95
N THR A 63 -1.39 -13.81 9.28
CA THR A 63 -0.89 -15.04 9.93
C THR A 63 0.48 -14.83 10.57
N ILE A 64 1.45 -14.30 9.82
CA ILE A 64 2.84 -14.10 10.27
C ILE A 64 2.89 -13.14 11.47
N PHE A 65 2.17 -12.03 11.41
CA PHE A 65 2.15 -11.00 12.44
C PHE A 65 1.07 -11.23 13.51
N LYS A 66 0.35 -12.35 13.43
CA LYS A 66 -0.68 -12.77 14.40
C LYS A 66 -1.74 -11.68 14.64
N ILE A 67 -2.09 -10.94 13.59
CA ILE A 67 -3.15 -9.92 13.65
C ILE A 67 -4.48 -10.64 13.83
N LYS A 68 -5.20 -10.26 14.88
CA LYS A 68 -6.48 -10.88 15.27
C LYS A 68 -7.62 -9.90 15.10
N GLY A 69 -8.81 -10.43 14.87
CA GLY A 69 -10.01 -9.64 14.68
C GLY A 69 -10.39 -9.45 13.22
N ASN A 70 -11.54 -8.85 13.03
CA ASN A 70 -12.11 -8.54 11.71
C ASN A 70 -12.80 -7.16 11.71
N ASP A 71 -12.37 -6.28 12.59
CA ASP A 71 -12.86 -4.92 12.73
C ASP A 71 -11.90 -3.90 12.07
N THR A 72 -12.22 -2.62 12.17
CA THR A 72 -11.37 -1.59 11.57
C THR A 72 -10.04 -1.43 12.30
N GLU A 73 -9.91 -1.86 13.56
CA GLU A 73 -8.62 -1.91 14.27
C GLU A 73 -7.70 -2.98 13.67
N ALA A 74 -8.22 -4.15 13.31
CA ALA A 74 -7.45 -5.19 12.63
C ALA A 74 -6.95 -4.73 11.25
N ILE A 75 -7.76 -3.94 10.52
CA ILE A 75 -7.33 -3.30 9.26
C ILE A 75 -6.14 -2.37 9.52
N LEU A 76 -6.22 -1.54 10.57
CA LEU A 76 -5.11 -0.63 10.92
C LEU A 76 -3.86 -1.39 11.34
N ASP A 77 -3.97 -2.47 12.10
CA ASP A 77 -2.82 -3.29 12.49
C ASP A 77 -2.12 -3.90 11.27
N PHE A 78 -2.90 -4.38 10.30
CA PHE A 78 -2.36 -4.83 9.01
C PHE A 78 -1.64 -3.70 8.27
N LEU A 79 -2.25 -2.52 8.18
CA LEU A 79 -1.66 -1.37 7.50
C LEU A 79 -0.41 -0.85 8.19
N ASN A 80 -0.32 -0.95 9.52
CA ASN A 80 0.88 -0.60 10.25
C ASN A 80 2.05 -1.50 9.85
N VAL A 81 1.83 -2.82 9.79
CA VAL A 81 2.84 -3.77 9.28
C VAL A 81 3.23 -3.43 7.84
N TRP A 82 2.25 -3.16 6.98
CA TRP A 82 2.50 -2.79 5.59
C TRP A 82 3.33 -1.51 5.46
N TRP A 83 3.07 -0.51 6.30
CA TRP A 83 3.81 0.75 6.30
C TRP A 83 5.27 0.57 6.70
N GLU A 84 5.54 -0.22 7.74
CA GLU A 84 6.91 -0.58 8.12
C GLU A 84 7.66 -1.26 6.97
N LEU A 85 6.98 -2.13 6.21
CA LEU A 85 7.57 -2.83 5.07
C LEU A 85 7.77 -1.93 3.84
N THR A 86 7.04 -0.82 3.71
CA THR A 86 7.00 0.01 2.50
C THR A 86 7.45 1.45 2.70
N GLU A 87 8.04 1.78 3.85
CA GLU A 87 8.52 3.12 4.20
C GLU A 87 7.43 4.22 4.06
N ILE A 88 6.17 3.87 4.26
CA ILE A 88 5.06 4.82 4.33
C ILE A 88 5.04 5.43 5.74
N GLU A 89 4.89 6.74 5.83
CA GLU A 89 4.77 7.44 7.11
C GLU A 89 3.41 8.13 7.22
N GLY A 90 2.84 8.08 8.43
CA GLY A 90 1.56 8.70 8.70
C GLY A 90 1.13 8.62 10.15
N THR A 91 -0.11 8.97 10.41
CA THR A 91 -0.73 8.97 11.73
C THR A 91 -2.12 8.33 11.68
N TRP A 92 -2.63 7.99 12.84
CA TRP A 92 -3.92 7.34 13.07
C TRP A 92 -4.81 8.29 13.89
N PRO A 93 -5.39 9.36 13.27
CA PRO A 93 -6.17 10.36 14.02
C PRO A 93 -7.44 9.79 14.66
N GLU A 94 -7.92 8.66 14.15
CA GLU A 94 -9.08 7.98 14.71
C GLU A 94 -8.88 6.46 14.63
N ARG A 95 -9.12 5.78 15.74
CA ARG A 95 -8.99 4.32 15.85
C ARG A 95 -10.11 3.78 16.73
N SER A 96 -11.00 3.01 16.14
CA SER A 96 -12.06 2.29 16.85
C SER A 96 -12.42 1.01 16.07
N LYS A 97 -13.25 0.15 16.67
CA LYS A 97 -13.69 -1.10 16.04
C LYS A 97 -14.62 -0.90 14.85
N THR A 98 -15.36 0.20 14.82
CA THR A 98 -16.38 0.47 13.78
C THR A 98 -15.95 1.49 12.76
N MET A 99 -15.06 2.44 13.14
CA MET A 99 -14.54 3.45 12.25
C MET A 99 -13.09 3.77 12.60
N SER A 100 -12.27 3.86 11.58
CA SER A 100 -10.87 4.24 11.74
C SER A 100 -10.43 5.13 10.60
N ARG A 101 -9.52 6.06 10.90
CA ARG A 101 -9.00 7.03 9.96
C ARG A 101 -7.49 7.02 9.96
N ILE A 102 -6.89 7.06 8.78
CA ILE A 102 -5.45 7.21 8.61
C ILE A 102 -5.13 8.48 7.83
N LYS A 103 -3.98 9.06 8.15
CA LYS A 103 -3.40 10.20 7.44
C LYS A 103 -1.97 9.87 7.04
N ILE A 104 -1.73 9.68 5.74
CA ILE A 104 -0.41 9.39 5.19
C ILE A 104 0.25 10.71 4.81
N THR A 105 1.43 10.98 5.35
CA THR A 105 2.19 12.22 5.12
C THR A 105 3.41 12.01 4.23
N LYS A 106 3.94 10.78 4.18
CA LYS A 106 5.01 10.38 3.27
C LYS A 106 4.64 9.10 2.55
N CYS A 107 4.75 9.11 1.24
CA CYS A 107 4.48 7.97 0.39
C CYS A 107 5.56 7.90 -0.70
N PRO A 108 6.32 6.80 -0.81
CA PRO A 108 7.37 6.66 -1.82
C PRO A 108 6.81 6.68 -3.24
N TRP A 109 5.52 6.37 -3.40
CA TRP A 109 4.82 6.30 -4.68
C TRP A 109 4.21 7.62 -5.15
N LYS A 110 4.29 8.69 -4.35
CA LYS A 110 3.62 9.98 -4.60
C LYS A 110 3.91 10.56 -5.99
N THR A 111 5.16 10.46 -6.47
CA THR A 111 5.58 11.10 -7.72
C THR A 111 5.20 10.30 -8.96
N VAL A 112 5.00 9.00 -8.80
CA VAL A 112 4.72 8.07 -9.91
C VAL A 112 3.27 8.12 -10.33
N TYR A 113 2.39 8.42 -9.39
CA TYR A 113 0.95 8.19 -9.53
C TYR A 113 0.13 9.48 -9.58
N LYS A 114 0.73 10.59 -10.01
CA LYS A 114 0.03 11.87 -10.11
C LYS A 114 -1.27 11.79 -10.92
N ASP A 115 -1.31 10.89 -11.91
CA ASP A 115 -2.47 10.68 -12.79
C ASP A 115 -3.19 9.36 -12.51
N ILE A 116 -2.77 8.61 -11.49
CA ILE A 116 -3.21 7.22 -11.22
C ILE A 116 -3.71 7.11 -9.78
N SER A 117 -4.50 8.07 -9.37
CA SER A 117 -4.88 8.23 -7.96
C SER A 117 -5.74 7.10 -7.41
N ASP A 118 -6.38 6.29 -8.26
CA ASP A 118 -7.42 5.33 -7.81
C ASP A 118 -6.90 3.90 -7.59
N TRP A 119 -5.72 3.56 -8.12
CA TRP A 119 -5.15 2.22 -7.93
C TRP A 119 -4.92 1.86 -6.45
N ALA A 120 -4.44 2.83 -5.66
CA ALA A 120 -4.21 2.61 -4.23
C ALA A 120 -5.53 2.36 -3.49
N LEU A 121 -6.60 3.07 -3.88
CA LEU A 121 -7.91 2.85 -3.28
C LEU A 121 -8.44 1.44 -3.61
N SER A 122 -8.25 0.96 -4.84
CA SER A 122 -8.59 -0.42 -5.23
C SER A 122 -7.84 -1.44 -4.37
N TRP A 123 -6.52 -1.27 -4.19
CA TRP A 123 -5.73 -2.14 -3.33
C TRP A 123 -6.22 -2.12 -1.87
N PHE A 124 -6.45 -0.94 -1.30
CA PHE A 124 -7.00 -0.80 0.06
C PHE A 124 -8.38 -1.46 0.18
N ASN A 125 -9.21 -1.37 -0.86
CA ASN A 125 -10.52 -2.01 -0.88
C ASN A 125 -10.40 -3.54 -0.82
N ILE A 126 -9.51 -4.14 -1.63
CA ILE A 126 -9.28 -5.59 -1.60
C ILE A 126 -8.79 -6.04 -0.23
N VAL A 127 -7.80 -5.35 0.36
CA VAL A 127 -7.30 -5.64 1.72
C VAL A 127 -8.43 -5.56 2.74
N THR A 128 -9.17 -4.46 2.73
CA THR A 128 -10.29 -4.20 3.64
C THR A 128 -11.34 -5.31 3.56
N LYS A 129 -11.78 -5.65 2.35
CA LYS A 129 -12.76 -6.72 2.11
C LYS A 129 -12.22 -8.12 2.44
N THR A 130 -10.92 -8.33 2.36
CA THR A 130 -10.28 -9.60 2.76
C THR A 130 -10.32 -9.77 4.27
N ILE A 131 -10.10 -8.70 5.03
CA ILE A 131 -10.16 -8.73 6.51
C ILE A 131 -11.61 -8.81 6.98
N ASN A 132 -12.49 -7.97 6.42
CA ASN A 132 -13.92 -8.01 6.69
C ASN A 132 -14.74 -7.66 5.44
N PRO A 133 -15.56 -8.58 4.90
CA PRO A 133 -16.40 -8.32 3.74
C PRO A 133 -17.42 -7.17 3.91
N LYS A 134 -17.80 -6.85 5.16
CA LYS A 134 -18.72 -5.73 5.48
C LYS A 134 -17.99 -4.39 5.63
N ALA A 135 -16.65 -4.37 5.71
CA ALA A 135 -15.91 -3.14 5.85
C ALA A 135 -15.82 -2.40 4.51
N THR A 136 -15.84 -1.07 4.56
CA THR A 136 -15.65 -0.18 3.42
C THR A 136 -14.47 0.74 3.63
N VAL A 137 -13.91 1.27 2.55
CA VAL A 137 -12.85 2.26 2.58
C VAL A 137 -13.14 3.39 1.61
N GLU A 138 -12.98 4.61 2.08
CA GLU A 138 -13.08 5.84 1.29
C GLU A 138 -11.76 6.60 1.35
N ARG A 139 -11.44 7.37 0.29
CA ARG A 139 -10.27 8.26 0.25
C ARG A 139 -10.69 9.71 0.00
N PRO A 140 -11.02 10.48 1.05
CA PRO A 140 -11.40 11.89 0.91
C PRO A 140 -10.28 12.77 0.33
N LYS A 141 -9.00 12.44 0.61
CA LYS A 141 -7.84 13.19 0.13
C LYS A 141 -6.75 12.28 -0.39
N GLY A 142 -6.09 12.68 -1.48
CA GLY A 142 -4.98 11.96 -2.10
C GLY A 142 -3.82 12.88 -2.46
N MET A 143 -2.60 12.57 -2.01
CA MET A 143 -1.37 13.30 -2.37
C MET A 143 -1.14 13.28 -3.88
N CYS A 144 -1.49 12.18 -4.54
CA CYS A 144 -1.42 12.05 -6.00
C CYS A 144 -2.42 12.95 -6.74
N ALA A 145 -3.49 13.38 -6.06
CA ALA A 145 -4.46 14.35 -6.56
C ALA A 145 -4.13 15.80 -6.15
N GLY A 146 -2.91 16.05 -5.64
CA GLY A 146 -2.44 17.40 -5.27
C GLY A 146 -2.72 17.81 -3.82
N ASN A 147 -3.32 16.94 -3.00
CA ASN A 147 -3.50 17.24 -1.58
C ASN A 147 -2.17 17.09 -0.80
N PRO A 148 -2.01 17.78 0.35
CA PRO A 148 -0.78 17.70 1.14
C PRO A 148 -0.57 16.35 1.83
N TYR A 149 -1.60 15.52 1.93
CA TYR A 149 -1.58 14.19 2.52
C TYR A 149 -2.66 13.31 1.90
N CYS A 150 -2.53 11.97 2.05
CA CYS A 150 -3.65 11.06 1.80
C CYS A 150 -4.43 10.85 3.09
N GLU A 151 -5.75 10.76 2.95
CA GLU A 151 -6.65 10.41 4.04
C GLU A 151 -7.51 9.22 3.59
N TYR A 152 -7.55 8.18 4.41
CA TYR A 152 -8.45 7.04 4.21
C TYR A 152 -9.31 6.85 5.44
N VAL A 153 -10.56 6.54 5.21
CA VAL A 153 -11.57 6.27 6.25
C VAL A 153 -12.08 4.85 6.04
N PHE A 154 -11.90 4.02 7.05
CA PHE A 154 -12.43 2.66 7.09
C PHE A 154 -13.65 2.64 7.97
N LYS A 155 -14.72 2.02 7.49
CA LYS A 155 -15.99 1.89 8.22
C LYS A 155 -16.44 0.44 8.19
N LEU A 156 -17.06 0.00 9.28
CA LEU A 156 -17.77 -1.27 9.34
C LEU A 156 -19.26 -0.97 9.17
N GLU A 157 -19.87 -1.55 8.14
CA GLU A 157 -21.33 -1.48 7.94
C GLU A 157 -22.02 -2.39 8.96
N GLU A 158 -23.05 -1.88 9.61
CA GLU A 158 -23.88 -2.61 10.59
C GLU A 158 -24.65 -3.79 9.96
#